data_5380cee4ab20a9fdbc871db5e2f3c2b4
#
_entry.id   5380cee4ab20a9fdbc871db5e2f3c2b4
#
_cell.length_a   1.000
_cell.length_b   1.000
_cell.length_c   1.000
_cell.angle_alpha   90.00
_cell.angle_beta   90.00
_cell.angle_gamma   90.00
#
_symmetry.space_group_name_H-M   'P 1'
#
loop_
_entity.id
_entity.type
_entity.pdbx_description
1 polymer ?
#
loop_
_entity_poly.entity_id
_entity_poly.type
_entity_poly.pdbx_seq_one_letter_code
_entity_poly.pdbx_strand_id
1 'polypeptide(L)'
;FPYTTLFRSKVFYTAAGREVRDGGGVMPDITVKQEKLPNILFYLVRDNLIFDYATQYCLKHPTVAAPEKFVVTDADYNDFKALVKKADFKYDQQSEKILKTLKEAAEFEGYMTDAAEEFKALEKKLNHNLDRDLDYFSKDIKRMIANEIIKRYYYQRGGIIEQLKDDDDLQEAIKILNDPAKYKEMLSVSVAKEEKK
;
A
#
# COMPACT_ATOMS: atom_id res chain seq x y z
N PHE A 1 13.86 11.53 -8.05
CA PHE A 1 15.19 12.19 -8.05
C PHE A 1 15.39 13.01 -6.77
N PRO A 2 15.61 12.39 -5.60
CA PRO A 2 15.68 13.15 -4.34
C PRO A 2 16.99 13.93 -4.16
N TYR A 3 18.05 13.62 -4.90
CA TYR A 3 19.36 14.21 -4.64
C TYR A 3 19.70 15.46 -5.48
N THR A 4 19.04 15.67 -6.61
CA THR A 4 19.35 16.83 -7.49
C THR A 4 18.66 18.12 -7.07
N THR A 5 17.58 18.06 -6.30
CA THR A 5 16.84 19.23 -5.80
C THR A 5 17.49 19.87 -4.57
N LEU A 6 18.17 19.11 -3.73
CA LEU A 6 18.84 19.62 -2.52
C LEU A 6 19.98 20.60 -2.84
N PHE A 7 20.67 20.44 -3.97
CA PHE A 7 21.80 21.32 -4.37
C PHE A 7 21.36 22.67 -4.97
N ARG A 8 20.09 22.86 -5.28
CA ARG A 8 19.56 24.11 -5.87
C ARG A 8 18.53 24.82 -4.99
N SER A 9 18.17 24.26 -3.82
CA SER A 9 17.19 24.85 -2.93
C SER A 9 17.81 26.00 -2.12
N LYS A 10 17.13 27.13 -2.05
CA LYS A 10 17.50 28.25 -1.16
C LYS A 10 17.01 27.96 0.25
N VAL A 11 17.81 28.36 1.22
CA VAL A 11 17.45 28.27 2.63
C VAL A 11 16.74 29.55 3.04
N PHE A 12 15.65 29.37 3.76
CA PHE A 12 14.88 30.46 4.41
C PHE A 12 14.69 30.11 5.88
N TYR A 13 14.28 31.08 6.67
CA TYR A 13 14.04 30.88 8.09
C TYR A 13 12.64 31.36 8.46
N THR A 14 11.95 30.58 9.27
CA THR A 14 10.67 30.97 9.88
C THR A 14 10.88 32.10 10.89
N ALA A 15 9.79 32.73 11.33
CA ALA A 15 9.86 33.75 12.40
C ALA A 15 10.49 33.22 13.71
N ALA A 16 10.40 31.93 13.97
CA ALA A 16 11.02 31.25 15.09
C ALA A 16 12.47 30.80 14.84
N GLY A 17 13.07 31.15 13.67
CA GLY A 17 14.45 30.82 13.32
C GLY A 17 14.66 29.38 12.79
N ARG A 18 13.60 28.64 12.52
CA ARG A 18 13.71 27.29 11.95
C ARG A 18 14.04 27.35 10.45
N GLU A 19 15.04 26.58 10.04
CA GLU A 19 15.41 26.45 8.64
C GLU A 19 14.31 25.76 7.82
N VAL A 20 13.97 26.33 6.67
CA VAL A 20 13.09 25.77 5.65
C VAL A 20 13.70 25.97 4.28
N ARG A 21 13.38 25.11 3.32
CA ARG A 21 13.97 25.14 1.97
C ARG A 21 12.88 25.23 0.92
N ASP A 22 13.21 25.91 -0.18
CA ASP A 22 12.34 25.96 -1.36
C ASP A 22 12.70 24.87 -2.40
N GLY A 23 11.91 24.76 -3.44
CA GLY A 23 12.24 24.01 -4.68
C GLY A 23 11.88 22.54 -4.69
N GLY A 24 11.33 21.97 -3.63
CA GLY A 24 10.97 20.55 -3.59
C GLY A 24 9.64 20.22 -2.89
N GLY A 25 8.81 21.24 -2.67
CA GLY A 25 7.63 21.12 -1.82
C GLY A 25 7.99 21.28 -0.33
N VAL A 26 7.07 20.92 0.55
CA VAL A 26 7.27 20.97 1.99
C VAL A 26 7.92 19.66 2.44
N MET A 27 9.13 19.76 3.03
CA MET A 27 9.78 18.60 3.63
C MET A 27 9.05 18.23 4.93
N PRO A 28 8.55 16.99 5.08
CA PRO A 28 7.88 16.58 6.30
C PRO A 28 8.87 16.41 7.45
N ASP A 29 8.44 16.73 8.67
CA ASP A 29 9.23 16.51 9.88
C ASP A 29 9.22 15.05 10.33
N ILE A 30 8.15 14.35 10.00
CA ILE A 30 8.00 12.91 10.25
C ILE A 30 7.66 12.24 8.93
N THR A 31 8.41 11.20 8.63
CA THR A 31 8.16 10.36 7.46
C THR A 31 7.47 9.08 7.92
N VAL A 32 6.24 8.87 7.46
CA VAL A 32 5.54 7.60 7.64
C VAL A 32 5.98 6.63 6.54
N LYS A 33 6.36 5.43 6.93
CA LYS A 33 6.79 4.40 5.98
C LYS A 33 5.58 3.91 5.20
N GLN A 34 5.55 4.22 3.92
CA GLN A 34 4.52 3.68 3.04
C GLN A 34 4.74 2.19 2.79
N GLU A 35 3.70 1.39 3.01
CA GLU A 35 3.71 -0.02 2.66
C GLU A 35 3.66 -0.18 1.13
N LYS A 36 4.48 -1.10 0.62
CA LYS A 36 4.42 -1.46 -0.79
C LYS A 36 3.17 -2.26 -1.07
N LEU A 37 2.35 -1.79 -1.97
CA LEU A 37 1.17 -2.52 -2.41
C LEU A 37 1.58 -3.81 -3.15
N PRO A 38 1.00 -4.95 -2.79
CA PRO A 38 1.29 -6.22 -3.46
C PRO A 38 0.76 -6.23 -4.91
N ASN A 39 1.47 -6.93 -5.80
CA ASN A 39 1.12 -6.99 -7.22
C ASN A 39 -0.31 -7.44 -7.47
N ILE A 40 -0.83 -8.38 -6.68
CA ILE A 40 -2.21 -8.87 -6.83
C ILE A 40 -3.24 -7.73 -6.88
N LEU A 41 -3.08 -6.67 -6.07
CA LEU A 41 -4.00 -5.54 -6.06
C LEU A 41 -4.02 -4.81 -7.40
N PHE A 42 -2.84 -4.58 -7.97
CA PHE A 42 -2.72 -3.94 -9.28
C PHE A 42 -3.46 -4.76 -10.36
N TYR A 43 -3.27 -6.08 -10.36
CA TYR A 43 -3.90 -6.96 -11.36
C TYR A 43 -5.42 -7.09 -11.16
N LEU A 44 -5.91 -7.12 -9.92
CA LEU A 44 -7.36 -7.11 -9.64
C LEU A 44 -8.05 -5.84 -10.16
N VAL A 45 -7.35 -4.69 -10.12
CA VAL A 45 -7.83 -3.43 -10.70
C VAL A 45 -7.71 -3.44 -12.21
N ARG A 46 -6.55 -3.82 -12.76
CA ARG A 46 -6.30 -3.88 -14.20
C ARG A 46 -7.33 -4.74 -14.94
N ASP A 47 -7.69 -5.86 -14.35
CA ASP A 47 -8.63 -6.82 -14.93
C ASP A 47 -10.10 -6.50 -14.55
N ASN A 48 -10.35 -5.31 -13.97
CA ASN A 48 -11.66 -4.80 -13.57
C ASN A 48 -12.43 -5.65 -12.55
N LEU A 49 -11.80 -6.61 -11.87
CA LEU A 49 -12.51 -7.54 -10.99
C LEU A 49 -13.13 -6.84 -9.77
N ILE A 50 -12.45 -5.84 -9.22
CA ILE A 50 -13.01 -5.01 -8.13
C ILE A 50 -14.19 -4.18 -8.63
N PHE A 51 -14.08 -3.58 -9.82
CA PHE A 51 -15.14 -2.80 -10.44
C PHE A 51 -16.38 -3.64 -10.74
N ASP A 52 -16.19 -4.83 -11.34
CA ASP A 52 -17.27 -5.74 -11.70
C ASP A 52 -18.00 -6.26 -10.45
N TYR A 53 -17.24 -6.63 -9.41
CA TYR A 53 -17.82 -7.03 -8.14
C TYR A 53 -18.64 -5.90 -7.50
N ALA A 54 -18.08 -4.69 -7.42
CA ALA A 54 -18.79 -3.55 -6.87
C ALA A 54 -20.07 -3.22 -7.68
N THR A 55 -20.04 -3.43 -9.01
CA THR A 55 -21.24 -3.27 -9.84
C THR A 55 -22.31 -4.30 -9.49
N GLN A 56 -21.94 -5.58 -9.38
CA GLN A 56 -22.87 -6.64 -8.98
C GLN A 56 -23.41 -6.45 -7.56
N TYR A 57 -22.56 -5.98 -6.65
CA TYR A 57 -22.95 -5.66 -5.29
C TYR A 57 -24.01 -4.55 -5.24
N CYS A 58 -23.79 -3.44 -5.95
CA CYS A 58 -24.72 -2.32 -6.00
C CYS A 58 -26.08 -2.67 -6.62
N LEU A 59 -26.10 -3.58 -7.60
CA LEU A 59 -27.37 -4.06 -8.16
C LEU A 59 -28.22 -4.86 -7.14
N LYS A 60 -27.58 -5.53 -6.19
CA LYS A 60 -28.24 -6.31 -5.16
C LYS A 60 -28.61 -5.50 -3.91
N HIS A 61 -27.93 -4.39 -3.67
CA HIS A 61 -28.06 -3.60 -2.45
C HIS A 61 -28.45 -2.15 -2.81
N PRO A 62 -29.73 -1.79 -2.79
CA PRO A 62 -30.19 -0.43 -3.14
C PRO A 62 -29.60 0.67 -2.23
N THR A 63 -29.22 0.31 -1.01
CA THR A 63 -28.61 1.21 -0.04
C THR A 63 -27.49 0.50 0.72
N VAL A 64 -26.53 1.28 1.23
CA VAL A 64 -25.46 0.78 2.10
C VAL A 64 -25.31 1.68 3.33
N ALA A 65 -24.62 1.20 4.35
CA ALA A 65 -24.28 1.99 5.51
C ALA A 65 -23.47 3.24 5.14
N ALA A 66 -23.50 4.26 6.01
CA ALA A 66 -22.68 5.46 5.84
C ALA A 66 -21.18 5.10 5.71
N PRO A 67 -20.38 5.90 4.98
CA PRO A 67 -18.99 5.59 4.69
C PRO A 67 -18.17 5.23 5.93
N GLU A 68 -18.41 5.92 7.05
CA GLU A 68 -17.70 5.69 8.33
C GLU A 68 -17.99 4.31 8.94
N LYS A 69 -19.14 3.72 8.61
CA LYS A 69 -19.64 2.46 9.19
C LYS A 69 -19.65 1.30 8.21
N PHE A 70 -19.45 1.57 6.93
CA PHE A 70 -19.47 0.53 5.92
C PHE A 70 -18.25 -0.40 6.09
N VAL A 71 -18.51 -1.70 6.01
CA VAL A 71 -17.48 -2.74 6.07
C VAL A 71 -17.85 -3.84 5.08
N VAL A 72 -16.90 -4.29 4.30
CA VAL A 72 -17.04 -5.51 3.49
C VAL A 72 -16.99 -6.72 4.41
N THR A 73 -18.09 -7.43 4.54
CA THR A 73 -18.20 -8.61 5.40
C THR A 73 -17.40 -9.80 4.85
N ASP A 74 -17.20 -10.84 5.67
CA ASP A 74 -16.57 -12.08 5.19
C ASP A 74 -17.43 -12.79 4.14
N ALA A 75 -18.75 -12.68 4.21
CA ALA A 75 -19.66 -13.20 3.19
C ALA A 75 -19.47 -12.48 1.86
N ASP A 76 -19.47 -11.15 1.86
CA ASP A 76 -19.20 -10.33 0.68
C ASP A 76 -17.82 -10.65 0.06
N TYR A 77 -16.82 -10.85 0.92
CA TYR A 77 -15.49 -11.19 0.46
C TYR A 77 -15.40 -12.60 -0.16
N ASN A 78 -16.14 -13.56 0.38
CA ASN A 78 -16.22 -14.89 -0.20
C ASN A 78 -16.90 -14.87 -1.58
N ASP A 79 -17.94 -14.04 -1.76
CA ASP A 79 -18.57 -13.81 -3.07
C ASP A 79 -17.56 -13.19 -4.06
N PHE A 80 -16.76 -12.23 -3.60
CA PHE A 80 -15.66 -11.66 -4.41
C PHE A 80 -14.63 -12.73 -4.80
N LYS A 81 -14.18 -13.57 -3.87
CA LYS A 81 -13.24 -14.67 -4.17
C LYS A 81 -13.82 -15.62 -5.23
N ALA A 82 -15.12 -15.93 -5.14
CA ALA A 82 -15.79 -16.77 -6.12
C ALA A 82 -15.79 -16.12 -7.52
N LEU A 83 -16.01 -14.81 -7.62
CA LEU A 83 -15.92 -14.06 -8.88
C LEU A 83 -14.51 -14.12 -9.45
N VAL A 84 -13.48 -13.87 -8.64
CA VAL A 84 -12.07 -13.91 -9.07
C VAL A 84 -11.70 -15.30 -9.62
N LYS A 85 -12.11 -16.37 -8.93
CA LYS A 85 -11.88 -17.75 -9.40
C LYS A 85 -12.56 -18.05 -10.73
N LYS A 86 -13.81 -17.60 -10.87
CA LYS A 86 -14.58 -17.80 -12.12
C LYS A 86 -13.96 -17.07 -13.32
N ALA A 87 -13.26 -15.98 -13.08
CA ALA A 87 -12.57 -15.19 -14.11
C ALA A 87 -11.23 -15.78 -14.57
N ASP A 88 -10.80 -16.96 -14.05
CA ASP A 88 -9.46 -17.55 -14.30
C ASP A 88 -8.32 -16.53 -14.09
N PHE A 89 -8.44 -15.73 -13.01
CA PHE A 89 -7.53 -14.65 -12.71
C PHE A 89 -6.10 -15.12 -12.47
N LYS A 90 -5.15 -14.47 -13.13
CA LYS A 90 -3.71 -14.76 -13.03
C LYS A 90 -2.94 -13.46 -12.89
N TYR A 91 -1.90 -13.48 -12.09
CA TYR A 91 -1.01 -12.35 -11.92
C TYR A 91 0.43 -12.79 -11.70
N ASP A 92 1.38 -11.91 -12.00
CA ASP A 92 2.80 -12.17 -11.87
C ASP A 92 3.24 -12.02 -10.40
N GLN A 93 3.91 -13.03 -9.88
CA GLN A 93 4.56 -12.96 -8.57
C GLN A 93 6.02 -12.52 -8.71
N GLN A 94 6.39 -11.51 -7.91
CA GLN A 94 7.77 -11.01 -7.88
C GLN A 94 8.74 -12.09 -7.37
N SER A 95 8.33 -12.89 -6.38
CA SER A 95 9.13 -13.98 -5.83
C SER A 95 9.47 -15.05 -6.84
N GLU A 96 8.52 -15.40 -7.71
CA GLU A 96 8.72 -16.38 -8.79
C GLU A 96 9.74 -15.87 -9.81
N LYS A 97 9.61 -14.61 -10.23
CA LYS A 97 10.57 -13.96 -11.15
C LYS A 97 11.98 -13.90 -10.55
N ILE A 98 12.11 -13.50 -9.29
CA ILE A 98 13.40 -13.43 -8.60
C ILE A 98 14.01 -14.84 -8.45
N LEU A 99 13.20 -15.84 -8.09
CA LEU A 99 13.67 -17.20 -7.96
C LEU A 99 14.19 -17.76 -9.29
N LYS A 100 13.49 -17.48 -10.39
CA LYS A 100 13.94 -17.84 -11.74
C LYS A 100 15.30 -17.21 -12.07
N THR A 101 15.45 -15.91 -11.85
CA THR A 101 16.71 -15.20 -12.07
C THR A 101 17.85 -15.74 -11.19
N LEU A 102 17.55 -16.04 -9.91
CA LEU A 102 18.52 -16.63 -9.00
C LEU A 102 18.95 -18.03 -9.48
N LYS A 103 18.03 -18.82 -9.98
CA LYS A 103 18.30 -20.15 -10.53
C LYS A 103 19.22 -20.09 -11.77
N GLU A 104 18.94 -19.15 -12.68
CA GLU A 104 19.75 -18.89 -13.87
C GLU A 104 21.20 -18.45 -13.48
N ALA A 105 21.33 -17.60 -12.46
CA ALA A 105 22.63 -17.19 -11.94
C ALA A 105 23.39 -18.37 -11.28
N ALA A 106 22.72 -19.14 -10.45
CA ALA A 106 23.32 -20.32 -9.79
C ALA A 106 23.74 -21.41 -10.79
N GLU A 107 23.02 -21.58 -11.89
CA GLU A 107 23.38 -22.47 -12.98
C GLU A 107 24.66 -21.99 -13.69
N PHE A 108 24.73 -20.69 -14.02
CA PHE A 108 25.91 -20.08 -14.65
C PHE A 108 27.17 -20.16 -13.75
N GLU A 109 27.01 -20.02 -12.45
CA GLU A 109 28.09 -20.10 -11.46
C GLU A 109 28.45 -21.54 -11.04
N GLY A 110 27.68 -22.54 -11.50
CA GLY A 110 27.96 -23.96 -11.23
C GLY A 110 27.39 -24.49 -9.90
N TYR A 111 26.64 -23.70 -9.16
CA TYR A 111 26.06 -24.11 -7.87
C TYR A 111 24.84 -25.03 -7.98
N MET A 112 24.25 -25.19 -9.17
CA MET A 112 23.05 -26.01 -9.34
C MET A 112 23.26 -27.51 -9.07
N THR A 113 24.50 -27.99 -9.14
CA THR A 113 24.82 -29.38 -8.82
C THR A 113 24.58 -29.68 -7.35
N ASP A 114 24.91 -28.74 -6.47
CA ASP A 114 24.86 -28.91 -5.01
C ASP A 114 23.55 -28.39 -4.39
N ALA A 115 22.88 -27.42 -5.05
CA ALA A 115 21.70 -26.73 -4.53
C ALA A 115 20.37 -27.11 -5.24
N ALA A 116 20.37 -28.12 -6.11
CA ALA A 116 19.21 -28.46 -6.93
C ALA A 116 17.96 -28.81 -6.10
N GLU A 117 18.12 -29.57 -5.01
CA GLU A 117 17.00 -29.99 -4.16
C GLU A 117 16.45 -28.82 -3.34
N GLU A 118 17.29 -27.90 -2.88
CA GLU A 118 16.89 -26.67 -2.18
C GLU A 118 16.10 -25.75 -3.10
N PHE A 119 16.55 -25.55 -4.34
CA PHE A 119 15.80 -24.80 -5.33
C PHE A 119 14.43 -25.42 -5.61
N LYS A 120 14.36 -26.73 -5.79
CA LYS A 120 13.11 -27.45 -6.03
C LYS A 120 12.15 -27.37 -4.82
N ALA A 121 12.69 -27.46 -3.60
CA ALA A 121 11.91 -27.31 -2.38
C ALA A 121 11.38 -25.89 -2.24
N LEU A 122 12.18 -24.87 -2.61
CA LEU A 122 11.78 -23.47 -2.60
C LEU A 122 10.73 -23.17 -3.67
N GLU A 123 10.91 -23.65 -4.91
CA GLU A 123 9.90 -23.57 -5.97
C GLU A 123 8.54 -24.10 -5.50
N LYS A 124 8.53 -25.29 -4.89
CA LYS A 124 7.30 -25.90 -4.37
C LYS A 124 6.63 -25.04 -3.29
N LYS A 125 7.42 -24.37 -2.44
CA LYS A 125 6.89 -23.51 -1.36
C LYS A 125 6.43 -22.15 -1.85
N LEU A 126 7.04 -21.62 -2.91
CA LEU A 126 6.70 -20.34 -3.53
C LEU A 126 5.71 -20.49 -4.67
N ASN A 127 5.26 -21.72 -4.96
CA ASN A 127 4.27 -21.95 -6.01
C ASN A 127 3.01 -21.12 -5.77
N HIS A 128 2.52 -20.52 -6.85
CA HIS A 128 1.35 -19.66 -6.86
C HIS A 128 0.13 -20.36 -6.27
N ASN A 129 -0.47 -19.76 -5.26
CA ASN A 129 -1.71 -20.22 -4.67
C ASN A 129 -2.66 -19.03 -4.49
N LEU A 130 -3.56 -18.87 -5.44
CA LEU A 130 -4.51 -17.76 -5.48
C LEU A 130 -5.36 -17.67 -4.20
N ASP A 131 -5.83 -18.80 -3.65
CA ASP A 131 -6.65 -18.81 -2.44
C ASP A 131 -5.88 -18.25 -1.24
N ARG A 132 -4.66 -18.74 -1.04
CA ARG A 132 -3.77 -18.25 0.00
C ARG A 132 -3.52 -16.74 -0.15
N ASP A 133 -3.25 -16.30 -1.37
CA ASP A 133 -2.88 -14.91 -1.63
C ASP A 133 -4.08 -13.98 -1.45
N LEU A 134 -5.28 -14.38 -1.88
CA LEU A 134 -6.52 -13.65 -1.59
C LEU A 134 -6.78 -13.57 -0.07
N ASP A 135 -6.51 -14.63 0.68
CA ASP A 135 -6.68 -14.61 2.14
C ASP A 135 -5.62 -13.75 2.83
N TYR A 136 -4.36 -13.86 2.41
CA TYR A 136 -3.25 -13.10 2.97
C TYR A 136 -3.40 -11.58 2.77
N PHE A 137 -3.83 -11.15 1.58
CA PHE A 137 -4.05 -9.75 1.24
C PHE A 137 -5.51 -9.30 1.42
N SER A 138 -6.30 -10.06 2.16
CA SER A 138 -7.75 -9.81 2.33
C SER A 138 -8.07 -8.42 2.86
N LYS A 139 -7.26 -7.89 3.79
CA LYS A 139 -7.45 -6.55 4.36
C LYS A 139 -7.41 -5.48 3.27
N ASP A 140 -6.37 -5.49 2.46
CA ASP A 140 -6.17 -4.49 1.41
C ASP A 140 -7.20 -4.62 0.29
N ILE A 141 -7.52 -5.87 -0.09
CA ILE A 141 -8.54 -6.14 -1.11
C ILE A 141 -9.92 -5.66 -0.63
N LYS A 142 -10.31 -5.96 0.61
CA LYS A 142 -11.57 -5.49 1.20
C LYS A 142 -11.64 -3.96 1.22
N ARG A 143 -10.55 -3.28 1.55
CA ARG A 143 -10.46 -1.82 1.54
C ARG A 143 -10.69 -1.25 0.13
N MET A 144 -10.10 -1.88 -0.90
CA MET A 144 -10.32 -1.46 -2.29
C MET A 144 -11.78 -1.67 -2.73
N ILE A 145 -12.37 -2.82 -2.38
CA ILE A 145 -13.78 -3.12 -2.65
C ILE A 145 -14.69 -2.10 -1.95
N ALA A 146 -14.44 -1.82 -0.65
CA ALA A 146 -15.21 -0.86 0.12
C ALA A 146 -15.17 0.52 -0.52
N ASN A 147 -13.98 1.00 -0.89
CA ASN A 147 -13.81 2.29 -1.55
C ASN A 147 -14.59 2.36 -2.87
N GLU A 148 -14.50 1.31 -3.69
CA GLU A 148 -15.21 1.26 -4.97
C GLU A 148 -16.73 1.24 -4.81
N ILE A 149 -17.25 0.48 -3.81
CA ILE A 149 -18.68 0.46 -3.48
C ILE A 149 -19.12 1.83 -2.95
N ILE A 150 -18.42 2.37 -1.96
CA ILE A 150 -18.80 3.64 -1.30
C ILE A 150 -18.83 4.80 -2.29
N LYS A 151 -17.90 4.88 -3.23
CA LYS A 151 -17.90 5.91 -4.29
C LYS A 151 -19.18 5.90 -5.12
N ARG A 152 -19.81 4.75 -5.31
CA ARG A 152 -21.05 4.64 -6.10
C ARG A 152 -22.28 5.17 -5.38
N TYR A 153 -22.32 5.12 -4.04
CA TYR A 153 -23.43 5.65 -3.25
C TYR A 153 -23.19 7.07 -2.74
N TYR A 154 -21.95 7.37 -2.36
CA TYR A 154 -21.58 8.62 -1.68
C TYR A 154 -20.58 9.46 -2.45
N TYR A 155 -20.35 9.14 -3.72
CA TYR A 155 -19.46 9.85 -4.64
C TYR A 155 -18.03 10.00 -4.09
N GLN A 156 -17.31 11.01 -4.60
CA GLN A 156 -15.91 11.25 -4.21
C GLN A 156 -15.74 11.48 -2.71
N ARG A 157 -16.66 12.23 -2.10
CA ARG A 157 -16.62 12.52 -0.66
C ARG A 157 -16.66 11.23 0.18
N GLY A 158 -17.54 10.30 -0.17
CA GLY A 158 -17.61 9.01 0.50
C GLY A 158 -16.32 8.21 0.37
N GLY A 159 -15.74 8.18 -0.84
CA GLY A 159 -14.46 7.52 -1.08
C GLY A 159 -13.31 8.10 -0.24
N ILE A 160 -13.26 9.44 -0.06
CA ILE A 160 -12.28 10.08 0.82
C ILE A 160 -12.48 9.63 2.28
N ILE A 161 -13.70 9.65 2.78
CA ILE A 161 -14.00 9.21 4.16
C ILE A 161 -13.58 7.75 4.36
N GLU A 162 -13.84 6.88 3.38
CA GLU A 162 -13.43 5.47 3.42
C GLU A 162 -11.91 5.32 3.48
N GLN A 163 -11.17 6.09 2.68
CA GLN A 163 -9.70 6.05 2.66
C GLN A 163 -9.08 6.52 3.97
N LEU A 164 -9.66 7.54 4.61
CA LEU A 164 -9.15 8.10 5.87
C LEU A 164 -9.26 7.14 7.07
N LYS A 165 -10.04 6.06 6.99
CA LYS A 165 -10.15 5.08 8.09
C LYS A 165 -8.81 4.42 8.45
N ASP A 166 -8.02 4.09 7.42
CA ASP A 166 -6.75 3.39 7.55
C ASP A 166 -5.58 4.23 6.99
N ASP A 167 -5.63 5.56 7.15
CA ASP A 167 -4.60 6.49 6.71
C ASP A 167 -3.55 6.66 7.81
N ASP A 168 -2.38 6.07 7.62
CA ASP A 168 -1.30 6.09 8.60
C ASP A 168 -0.71 7.50 8.80
N ASP A 169 -0.68 8.33 7.74
CA ASP A 169 -0.23 9.72 7.83
C ASP A 169 -1.20 10.53 8.72
N LEU A 170 -2.50 10.35 8.54
CA LEU A 170 -3.53 10.97 9.37
C LEU A 170 -3.43 10.51 10.83
N GLN A 171 -3.25 9.20 11.07
CA GLN A 171 -3.14 8.67 12.43
C GLN A 171 -1.90 9.21 13.15
N GLU A 172 -0.76 9.31 12.48
CA GLU A 172 0.44 9.90 13.06
C GLU A 172 0.27 11.40 13.32
N ALA A 173 -0.36 12.15 12.39
CA ALA A 173 -0.67 13.56 12.59
C ALA A 173 -1.59 13.77 13.82
N ILE A 174 -2.62 12.94 14.02
CA ILE A 174 -3.49 13.00 15.19
C ILE A 174 -2.71 12.74 16.49
N LYS A 175 -1.79 11.77 16.51
CA LYS A 175 -0.95 11.51 17.69
C LYS A 175 -0.11 12.72 18.09
N ILE A 176 0.50 13.37 17.09
CA ILE A 176 1.34 14.55 17.32
C ILE A 176 0.51 15.73 17.81
N LEU A 177 -0.64 15.98 17.21
CA LEU A 177 -1.53 17.08 17.59
C LEU A 177 -2.11 16.90 19.01
N ASN A 178 -2.28 15.65 19.44
CA ASN A 178 -2.72 15.32 20.80
C ASN A 178 -1.60 15.35 21.85
N ASP A 179 -0.34 15.60 21.43
CA ASP A 179 0.81 15.83 22.31
C ASP A 179 1.36 17.23 22.11
N PRO A 180 0.85 18.24 22.89
CA PRO A 180 1.26 19.63 22.75
C PRO A 180 2.75 19.87 23.03
N ALA A 181 3.38 19.04 23.84
CA ALA A 181 4.81 19.15 24.14
C ALA A 181 5.65 18.75 22.93
N LYS A 182 5.36 17.58 22.34
CA LYS A 182 5.99 17.10 21.12
C LYS A 182 5.76 18.04 19.93
N TYR A 183 4.52 18.54 19.77
CA TYR A 183 4.18 19.50 18.72
C TYR A 183 5.00 20.78 18.83
N LYS A 184 5.12 21.35 20.06
CA LYS A 184 5.96 22.52 20.33
C LYS A 184 7.45 22.27 20.08
N GLU A 185 7.95 21.11 20.51
CA GLU A 185 9.35 20.70 20.27
C GLU A 185 9.65 20.65 18.78
N MET A 186 8.78 20.05 17.98
CA MET A 186 8.94 19.94 16.52
C MET A 186 8.94 21.29 15.81
N LEU A 187 8.18 22.26 16.29
CA LEU A 187 8.14 23.62 15.74
C LEU A 187 9.26 24.53 16.25
N SER A 188 9.96 24.13 17.32
CA SER A 188 11.12 24.86 17.83
C SER A 188 12.32 24.70 16.90
N VAL A 189 13.34 25.53 17.09
CA VAL A 189 14.59 25.47 16.29
C VAL A 189 15.20 24.09 16.48
N SER A 190 15.20 23.27 15.43
CA SER A 190 15.97 22.03 15.45
C SER A 190 17.46 22.39 15.46
N VAL A 191 18.11 22.14 16.57
CA VAL A 191 19.57 22.03 16.58
C VAL A 191 19.86 20.86 15.62
N ALA A 192 20.46 21.14 14.47
CA ALA A 192 20.85 20.16 13.48
C ALA A 192 21.59 19.02 14.20
N LYS A 193 20.98 17.84 14.23
CA LYS A 193 21.72 16.62 14.58
C LYS A 193 22.73 16.43 13.46
N GLU A 194 23.99 16.80 13.71
CA GLU A 194 25.11 16.38 12.91
C GLU A 194 25.06 14.86 12.79
N GLU A 195 24.63 14.37 11.65
CA GLU A 195 24.92 12.99 11.29
C GLU A 195 26.44 12.85 11.17
N LYS A 196 27.05 12.38 12.24
CA LYS A 196 28.42 11.88 12.18
C LYS A 196 28.43 10.69 11.23
N LYS A 197 29.34 10.83 10.27
CA LYS A 197 29.74 9.88 9.21
C LYS A 197 29.72 8.41 9.60
#